data_582fe92eaa9242322d86d88b459f3779
#
_entry.id   582fe92eaa9242322d86d88b459f3779
#
_cell.length_a   1.000
_cell.length_b   1.000
_cell.length_c   1.000
_cell.angle_alpha   90.00
_cell.angle_beta   90.00
_cell.angle_gamma   90.00
#
_symmetry.space_group_name_H-M   'P 1'
#
loop_
_entity.id
_entity.type
_entity.pdbx_description
1 polymer ?
#
loop_
_entity_poly.entity_id
_entity_poly.type
_entity_poly.pdbx_seq_one_letter_code
_entity_poly.pdbx_strand_id
1 'polypeptide(L)'
;IKIAIIQMRMVSSRVKNLKNAINKIRIAHQKGAQVICLPELFLTNYFCQVEKHSNFKLAEKIPGPTSDIFCSLCKELKIILLVSLFEKKTAGIYHNTCIVIDKTGKIISKYRKMHIPDDPQYYEKFYFTPGDLGFKSVKTSKINIGTLICWDQWFPEAARLTSILGAEIIFYPTAIGWHPKEKKAYGKSQLESWISIQRSHAIANGVYIAAVNRVGLEKIGSKTLEFWGNSIIFDPSGNILARAK
;
A
#
# COMPACT_ATOMS: atom_id res chain seq x y z
N ILE A 1 -0.01 -21.05 2.82
CA ILE A 1 -0.23 -20.06 1.77
C ILE A 1 1.07 -19.31 1.47
N LYS A 2 1.39 -19.07 0.18
CA LYS A 2 2.51 -18.24 -0.21
C LYS A 2 2.02 -16.85 -0.59
N ILE A 3 2.58 -15.81 0.05
CA ILE A 3 2.28 -14.41 -0.24
C ILE A 3 3.49 -13.72 -0.86
N ALA A 4 3.27 -12.64 -1.59
CA ALA A 4 4.32 -11.79 -2.13
C ALA A 4 4.03 -10.30 -1.88
N ILE A 5 5.05 -9.57 -1.50
CA ILE A 5 5.05 -8.12 -1.41
C ILE A 5 5.92 -7.56 -2.53
N ILE A 6 5.37 -6.65 -3.33
CA ILE A 6 6.04 -6.11 -4.51
C ILE A 6 6.70 -4.78 -4.15
N GLN A 7 7.98 -4.79 -3.83
CA GLN A 7 8.74 -3.55 -3.73
C GLN A 7 9.15 -3.08 -5.13
N MET A 8 8.85 -1.84 -5.48
CA MET A 8 9.21 -1.30 -6.78
C MET A 8 9.52 0.20 -6.74
N ARG A 9 10.37 0.62 -7.68
CA ARG A 9 10.62 2.03 -7.98
C ARG A 9 9.56 2.53 -8.95
N MET A 10 9.08 3.75 -8.74
CA MET A 10 8.18 4.43 -9.65
C MET A 10 8.93 5.42 -10.53
N VAL A 11 8.38 5.60 -11.73
CA VAL A 11 8.84 6.61 -12.70
C VAL A 11 7.67 7.52 -13.05
N SER A 12 7.91 8.62 -13.76
CA SER A 12 6.87 9.58 -14.15
C SER A 12 5.81 9.00 -15.09
N SER A 13 6.13 7.93 -15.81
CA SER A 13 5.23 7.29 -16.77
C SER A 13 4.31 6.28 -16.10
N ARG A 14 3.01 6.61 -16.03
CA ARG A 14 1.94 5.73 -15.53
C ARG A 14 1.93 4.37 -16.26
N VAL A 15 2.08 4.40 -17.58
CA VAL A 15 2.10 3.18 -18.41
C VAL A 15 3.29 2.28 -18.06
N LYS A 16 4.48 2.87 -17.85
CA LYS A 16 5.65 2.09 -17.46
C LYS A 16 5.50 1.49 -16.06
N ASN A 17 4.95 2.23 -15.11
CA ASN A 17 4.68 1.72 -13.76
C ASN A 17 3.67 0.56 -13.77
N LEU A 18 2.58 0.71 -14.53
CA LEU A 18 1.58 -0.35 -14.69
C LEU A 18 2.18 -1.62 -15.31
N LYS A 19 2.93 -1.48 -16.41
CA LYS A 19 3.61 -2.62 -17.06
C LYS A 19 4.60 -3.30 -16.10
N ASN A 20 5.38 -2.53 -15.34
CA ASN A 20 6.32 -3.06 -14.36
C ASN A 20 5.59 -3.81 -13.22
N ALA A 21 4.48 -3.27 -12.72
CA ALA A 21 3.66 -3.93 -11.69
C ALA A 21 3.12 -5.28 -12.22
N ILE A 22 2.52 -5.30 -13.41
CA ILE A 22 2.01 -6.53 -14.04
C ILE A 22 3.12 -7.57 -14.20
N ASN A 23 4.30 -7.16 -14.69
CA ASN A 23 5.43 -8.08 -14.85
C ASN A 23 5.87 -8.67 -13.51
N LYS A 24 6.01 -7.86 -12.46
CA LYS A 24 6.38 -8.33 -11.12
C LYS A 24 5.31 -9.25 -10.51
N ILE A 25 4.02 -8.98 -10.75
CA ILE A 25 2.92 -9.86 -10.34
C ILE A 25 3.05 -11.24 -11.02
N ARG A 26 3.31 -11.27 -12.34
CA ARG A 26 3.52 -12.52 -13.08
C ARG A 26 4.71 -13.31 -12.55
N ILE A 27 5.84 -12.64 -12.27
CA ILE A 27 7.02 -13.26 -11.67
C ILE A 27 6.70 -13.83 -10.27
N ALA A 28 5.98 -13.09 -9.45
CA ALA A 28 5.56 -13.55 -8.13
C ALA A 28 4.63 -14.78 -8.22
N HIS A 29 3.67 -14.77 -9.16
CA HIS A 29 2.81 -15.90 -9.44
C HIS A 29 3.60 -17.13 -9.90
N GLN A 30 4.54 -16.98 -10.83
CA GLN A 30 5.42 -18.07 -11.29
C GLN A 30 6.23 -18.70 -10.12
N LYS A 31 6.56 -17.89 -9.09
CA LYS A 31 7.17 -18.38 -7.85
C LYS A 31 6.17 -18.97 -6.86
N GLY A 32 4.91 -19.11 -7.25
CA GLY A 32 3.83 -19.74 -6.47
C GLY A 32 3.09 -18.81 -5.51
N ALA A 33 3.23 -17.49 -5.62
CA ALA A 33 2.46 -16.56 -4.80
C ALA A 33 0.97 -16.63 -5.13
N GLN A 34 0.14 -16.68 -4.10
CA GLN A 34 -1.32 -16.78 -4.17
C GLN A 34 -2.01 -15.48 -3.75
N VAL A 35 -1.36 -14.70 -2.88
CA VAL A 35 -1.78 -13.36 -2.48
C VAL A 35 -0.62 -12.40 -2.72
N ILE A 36 -0.88 -11.31 -3.42
CA ILE A 36 0.14 -10.34 -3.83
C ILE A 36 -0.32 -8.94 -3.44
N CYS A 37 0.59 -8.11 -2.94
CA CYS A 37 0.30 -6.73 -2.61
C CYS A 37 1.26 -5.76 -3.31
N LEU A 38 0.72 -4.71 -3.93
CA LEU A 38 1.47 -3.61 -4.53
C LEU A 38 1.68 -2.47 -3.52
N PRO A 39 2.68 -1.58 -3.73
CA PRO A 39 2.87 -0.41 -2.89
C PRO A 39 1.74 0.61 -3.03
N GLU A 40 1.67 1.54 -2.08
CA GLU A 40 0.75 2.66 -2.10
C GLU A 40 0.94 3.54 -3.35
N LEU A 41 -0.19 3.91 -4.01
CA LEU A 41 -0.24 4.84 -5.16
C LEU A 41 0.80 4.54 -6.26
N PHE A 42 1.03 3.27 -6.52
CA PHE A 42 2.14 2.74 -7.35
C PHE A 42 2.13 3.21 -8.82
N LEU A 43 1.01 3.73 -9.31
CA LEU A 43 0.88 4.13 -10.74
C LEU A 43 1.72 5.35 -11.12
N THR A 44 2.11 6.16 -10.14
CA THR A 44 2.78 7.44 -10.39
C THR A 44 3.93 7.64 -9.41
N ASN A 45 4.79 8.62 -9.71
CA ASN A 45 5.59 9.21 -8.66
C ASN A 45 4.66 9.70 -7.54
N TYR A 46 5.16 9.76 -6.32
CA TYR A 46 4.40 10.19 -5.16
C TYR A 46 4.08 11.68 -5.27
N PHE A 47 2.95 11.98 -5.91
CA PHE A 47 2.55 13.34 -6.28
C PHE A 47 2.23 14.23 -5.07
N CYS A 48 2.02 13.66 -3.90
CA CYS A 48 1.75 14.39 -2.66
C CYS A 48 2.98 15.15 -2.12
N GLN A 49 4.14 15.07 -2.79
CA GLN A 49 5.29 15.94 -2.48
C GLN A 49 4.98 17.42 -2.71
N VAL A 50 3.96 17.74 -3.49
CA VAL A 50 3.53 19.10 -3.81
C VAL A 50 2.01 19.20 -3.84
N GLU A 51 1.48 20.35 -3.46
CA GLU A 51 0.06 20.70 -3.62
C GLU A 51 -0.17 21.25 -5.02
N LYS A 52 -0.78 20.47 -5.89
CA LYS A 52 -0.99 20.85 -7.30
C LYS A 52 -2.34 20.36 -7.81
N HIS A 53 -3.25 21.26 -8.10
CA HIS A 53 -4.61 20.94 -8.57
C HIS A 53 -4.64 20.04 -9.81
N SER A 54 -3.67 20.20 -10.73
CA SER A 54 -3.62 19.35 -11.92
C SER A 54 -3.42 17.86 -11.61
N ASN A 55 -2.93 17.51 -10.42
CA ASN A 55 -2.74 16.10 -10.02
C ASN A 55 -4.07 15.39 -9.73
N PHE A 56 -5.18 16.09 -9.52
CA PHE A 56 -6.52 15.46 -9.43
C PHE A 56 -6.92 14.73 -10.71
N LYS A 57 -6.31 15.05 -11.86
CA LYS A 57 -6.48 14.30 -13.12
C LYS A 57 -5.90 12.88 -13.07
N LEU A 58 -5.06 12.57 -12.07
CA LEU A 58 -4.50 11.23 -11.87
C LEU A 58 -5.51 10.27 -11.23
N ALA A 59 -6.55 10.81 -10.59
CA ALA A 59 -7.58 10.02 -9.92
C ALA A 59 -8.51 9.33 -10.93
N GLU A 60 -8.97 8.14 -10.56
CA GLU A 60 -9.92 7.36 -11.36
C GLU A 60 -11.06 6.82 -10.47
N LYS A 61 -12.20 6.51 -11.09
CA LYS A 61 -13.28 5.78 -10.40
C LYS A 61 -12.83 4.36 -10.08
N ILE A 62 -13.44 3.76 -9.05
CA ILE A 62 -13.29 2.34 -8.72
C ILE A 62 -14.71 1.73 -8.65
N PRO A 63 -15.07 0.80 -9.56
CA PRO A 63 -14.31 0.27 -10.70
C PRO A 63 -13.93 1.31 -11.74
N GLY A 64 -12.82 1.05 -12.46
CA GLY A 64 -12.29 1.92 -13.49
C GLY A 64 -11.08 1.28 -14.20
N PRO A 65 -10.43 1.99 -15.12
CA PRO A 65 -9.49 1.41 -16.07
C PRO A 65 -8.38 0.56 -15.43
N THR A 66 -7.80 1.03 -14.31
CA THR A 66 -6.73 0.28 -13.65
C THR A 66 -7.27 -0.95 -12.90
N SER A 67 -8.39 -0.80 -12.19
CA SER A 67 -9.00 -1.95 -11.50
C SER A 67 -9.44 -3.03 -12.48
N ASP A 68 -9.97 -2.66 -13.65
CA ASP A 68 -10.43 -3.62 -14.67
C ASP A 68 -9.29 -4.45 -15.24
N ILE A 69 -8.12 -3.82 -15.47
CA ILE A 69 -6.91 -4.54 -15.88
C ILE A 69 -6.50 -5.57 -14.81
N PHE A 70 -6.50 -5.21 -13.53
CA PHE A 70 -6.12 -6.12 -12.47
C PHE A 70 -7.20 -7.16 -12.16
N CYS A 71 -8.47 -6.86 -12.33
CA CYS A 71 -9.55 -7.85 -12.27
C CYS A 71 -9.34 -8.95 -13.31
N SER A 72 -9.03 -8.56 -14.55
CA SER A 72 -8.71 -9.50 -15.62
C SER A 72 -7.46 -10.33 -15.32
N LEU A 73 -6.40 -9.69 -14.81
CA LEU A 73 -5.15 -10.36 -14.43
C LEU A 73 -5.35 -11.35 -13.28
N CYS A 74 -6.12 -10.98 -12.25
CA CYS A 74 -6.43 -11.86 -11.13
C CYS A 74 -7.21 -13.10 -11.56
N LYS A 75 -8.17 -12.93 -12.47
CA LYS A 75 -8.93 -14.03 -13.05
C LYS A 75 -8.05 -14.96 -13.89
N GLU A 76 -7.15 -14.39 -14.71
CA GLU A 76 -6.18 -15.14 -15.54
C GLU A 76 -5.24 -15.98 -14.65
N LEU A 77 -4.60 -15.34 -13.66
CA LEU A 77 -3.58 -15.96 -12.83
C LEU A 77 -4.15 -16.72 -11.61
N LYS A 78 -5.45 -16.62 -11.35
CA LYS A 78 -6.14 -17.21 -10.17
C LYS A 78 -5.51 -16.80 -8.84
N ILE A 79 -5.10 -15.54 -8.73
CA ILE A 79 -4.49 -14.93 -7.55
C ILE A 79 -5.43 -13.95 -6.84
N ILE A 80 -5.09 -13.62 -5.60
CA ILE A 80 -5.67 -12.50 -4.86
C ILE A 80 -4.67 -11.34 -4.92
N LEU A 81 -5.15 -10.14 -5.22
CA LEU A 81 -4.31 -8.97 -5.40
C LEU A 81 -4.83 -7.77 -4.60
N LEU A 82 -3.92 -7.12 -3.87
CA LEU A 82 -4.18 -5.86 -3.19
C LEU A 82 -3.56 -4.70 -4.00
N VAL A 83 -4.38 -3.70 -4.31
CA VAL A 83 -4.00 -2.57 -5.18
C VAL A 83 -4.42 -1.25 -4.55
N SER A 84 -3.45 -0.36 -4.29
CA SER A 84 -3.71 1.00 -3.80
C SER A 84 -3.80 1.99 -4.96
N LEU A 85 -4.88 2.77 -4.99
CA LEU A 85 -5.25 3.67 -6.08
C LEU A 85 -5.69 5.04 -5.56
N PHE A 86 -5.53 6.08 -6.40
CA PHE A 86 -6.14 7.39 -6.20
C PHE A 86 -7.59 7.36 -6.69
N GLU A 87 -8.54 7.20 -5.77
CA GLU A 87 -9.97 7.09 -6.07
C GLU A 87 -10.61 8.47 -6.24
N LYS A 88 -11.32 8.67 -7.35
CA LYS A 88 -12.31 9.73 -7.51
C LYS A 88 -13.69 9.18 -7.17
N LYS A 89 -14.21 9.46 -5.96
CA LYS A 89 -15.55 9.04 -5.53
C LYS A 89 -16.62 9.81 -6.28
N THR A 90 -16.48 11.14 -6.27
CA THR A 90 -17.32 12.09 -6.99
C THR A 90 -16.55 13.38 -7.24
N ALA A 91 -17.17 14.39 -7.84
CA ALA A 91 -16.56 15.70 -7.98
C ALA A 91 -16.23 16.28 -6.59
N GLY A 92 -14.98 16.70 -6.39
CA GLY A 92 -14.50 17.27 -5.14
C GLY A 92 -14.19 16.28 -4.00
N ILE A 93 -14.50 14.97 -4.15
CA ILE A 93 -14.25 13.97 -3.12
C ILE A 93 -13.35 12.86 -3.66
N TYR A 94 -12.17 12.75 -3.06
CA TYR A 94 -11.12 11.83 -3.47
C TYR A 94 -10.57 11.06 -2.27
N HIS A 95 -10.14 9.82 -2.47
CA HIS A 95 -9.57 8.98 -1.43
C HIS A 95 -8.30 8.27 -1.89
N ASN A 96 -7.42 8.00 -0.94
CA ASN A 96 -6.38 7.00 -1.08
C ASN A 96 -7.01 5.65 -0.73
N THR A 97 -7.17 4.77 -1.71
CA THR A 97 -8.02 3.58 -1.61
C THR A 97 -7.26 2.32 -1.96
N CYS A 98 -7.34 1.31 -1.11
CA CYS A 98 -6.88 -0.04 -1.44
C CYS A 98 -8.08 -0.95 -1.70
N ILE A 99 -8.00 -1.70 -2.81
CA ILE A 99 -8.97 -2.73 -3.16
C ILE A 99 -8.34 -4.11 -3.04
N VAL A 100 -9.15 -5.10 -2.67
CA VAL A 100 -8.81 -6.52 -2.72
C VAL A 100 -9.59 -7.17 -3.86
N ILE A 101 -8.87 -7.74 -4.80
CA ILE A 101 -9.42 -8.45 -5.95
C ILE A 101 -9.19 -9.95 -5.72
N ASP A 102 -10.23 -10.75 -5.84
CA ASP A 102 -10.14 -12.19 -5.67
C ASP A 102 -9.70 -12.93 -6.95
N LYS A 103 -9.48 -14.24 -6.83
CA LYS A 103 -9.07 -15.12 -7.93
C LYS A 103 -10.10 -15.25 -9.07
N THR A 104 -11.32 -14.75 -8.88
CA THR A 104 -12.36 -14.71 -9.93
C THR A 104 -12.34 -13.38 -10.69
N GLY A 105 -11.51 -12.44 -10.27
CA GLY A 105 -11.43 -11.09 -10.81
C GLY A 105 -12.47 -10.13 -10.24
N LYS A 106 -13.11 -10.45 -9.12
CA LYS A 106 -14.07 -9.57 -8.44
C LYS A 106 -13.38 -8.73 -7.39
N ILE A 107 -13.73 -7.44 -7.30
CA ILE A 107 -13.37 -6.60 -6.16
C ILE A 107 -14.24 -7.03 -4.98
N ILE A 108 -13.63 -7.66 -3.98
CA ILE A 108 -14.31 -8.21 -2.80
C ILE A 108 -14.20 -7.32 -1.57
N SER A 109 -13.28 -6.35 -1.58
CA SER A 109 -13.15 -5.35 -0.52
C SER A 109 -12.61 -4.04 -1.06
N LYS A 110 -13.01 -2.96 -0.40
CA LYS A 110 -12.49 -1.60 -0.59
C LYS A 110 -12.25 -1.00 0.78
N TYR A 111 -11.06 -0.48 1.00
CA TYR A 111 -10.67 0.30 2.17
C TYR A 111 -10.17 1.67 1.73
N ARG A 112 -10.65 2.73 2.36
CA ARG A 112 -10.20 4.11 2.17
C ARG A 112 -9.36 4.51 3.36
N LYS A 113 -8.14 4.98 3.13
CA LYS A 113 -7.19 5.41 4.17
C LYS A 113 -7.85 6.36 5.15
N MET A 114 -7.87 6.01 6.43
CA MET A 114 -8.53 6.81 7.46
C MET A 114 -7.61 7.90 8.02
N HIS A 115 -6.34 7.59 8.21
CA HIS A 115 -5.36 8.52 8.77
C HIS A 115 -4.56 9.15 7.64
N ILE A 116 -4.81 10.41 7.36
CA ILE A 116 -4.20 11.14 6.25
C ILE A 116 -3.09 12.04 6.78
N PRO A 117 -1.82 11.84 6.38
CA PRO A 117 -0.70 12.69 6.81
C PRO A 117 -0.74 14.07 6.16
N ASP A 118 -0.10 15.02 6.83
CA ASP A 118 0.09 16.40 6.36
C ASP A 118 1.44 16.94 6.82
N ASP A 119 2.49 16.22 6.48
CA ASP A 119 3.87 16.60 6.77
C ASP A 119 4.55 17.20 5.53
N PRO A 120 5.67 17.91 5.67
CA PRO A 120 6.44 18.43 4.55
C PRO A 120 6.74 17.34 3.50
N GLN A 121 6.29 17.58 2.27
CA GLN A 121 6.32 16.64 1.13
C GLN A 121 5.45 15.37 1.29
N TYR A 122 4.57 15.33 2.28
CA TYR A 122 3.51 14.34 2.44
C TYR A 122 2.14 15.05 2.57
N TYR A 123 1.86 15.99 1.66
CA TYR A 123 0.65 16.82 1.63
C TYR A 123 -0.58 16.02 1.16
N GLU A 124 -0.85 14.90 1.84
CA GLU A 124 -1.96 14.03 1.45
C GLU A 124 -3.32 14.66 1.75
N LYS A 125 -3.43 15.50 2.79
CA LYS A 125 -4.68 16.23 3.11
C LYS A 125 -5.14 17.17 2.01
N PHE A 126 -4.24 17.67 1.18
CA PHE A 126 -4.60 18.46 -0.01
C PHE A 126 -5.39 17.63 -1.02
N TYR A 127 -5.16 16.33 -1.10
CA TYR A 127 -5.73 15.44 -2.12
C TYR A 127 -6.85 14.56 -1.59
N PHE A 128 -6.76 14.06 -0.36
CA PHE A 128 -7.59 12.97 0.11
C PHE A 128 -8.51 13.37 1.26
N THR A 129 -9.77 13.03 1.10
CA THR A 129 -10.74 12.98 2.20
C THR A 129 -10.45 11.73 3.04
N PRO A 130 -10.45 11.80 4.39
CA PRO A 130 -10.37 10.64 5.24
C PRO A 130 -11.38 9.54 4.87
N GLY A 131 -11.01 8.29 5.13
CA GLY A 131 -11.82 7.12 4.80
C GLY A 131 -13.15 7.10 5.56
N ASP A 132 -14.20 6.69 4.87
CA ASP A 132 -15.59 6.66 5.34
C ASP A 132 -16.17 5.23 5.37
N LEU A 133 -15.34 4.20 5.16
CA LEU A 133 -15.78 2.80 5.07
C LEU A 133 -15.50 1.99 6.33
N GLY A 134 -14.83 2.57 7.32
CA GLY A 134 -14.37 1.90 8.54
C GLY A 134 -13.26 0.88 8.29
N PHE A 135 -12.79 0.25 9.37
CA PHE A 135 -11.85 -0.86 9.30
C PHE A 135 -12.56 -2.13 8.87
N LYS A 136 -11.86 -3.02 8.17
CA LYS A 136 -12.44 -4.24 7.60
C LYS A 136 -11.46 -5.39 7.60
N SER A 137 -12.03 -6.59 7.76
CA SER A 137 -11.40 -7.83 7.33
C SER A 137 -12.26 -8.47 6.24
N VAL A 138 -11.64 -9.05 5.24
CA VAL A 138 -12.33 -9.74 4.16
C VAL A 138 -11.91 -11.21 4.12
N LYS A 139 -12.91 -12.08 4.16
CA LYS A 139 -12.70 -13.53 4.01
C LYS A 139 -12.38 -13.84 2.54
N THR A 140 -11.28 -14.50 2.30
CA THR A 140 -10.92 -15.02 0.99
C THR A 140 -10.96 -16.55 1.00
N SER A 141 -10.74 -17.17 -0.15
CA SER A 141 -10.62 -18.64 -0.23
C SER A 141 -9.35 -19.19 0.43
N LYS A 142 -8.47 -18.35 0.95
CA LYS A 142 -7.15 -18.73 1.46
C LYS A 142 -6.88 -18.27 2.89
N ILE A 143 -7.22 -17.02 3.20
CA ILE A 143 -6.92 -16.35 4.46
C ILE A 143 -7.81 -15.12 4.61
N ASN A 144 -8.08 -14.70 5.84
CA ASN A 144 -8.78 -13.45 6.12
C ASN A 144 -7.80 -12.27 6.06
N ILE A 145 -8.08 -11.32 5.19
CA ILE A 145 -7.18 -10.19 4.89
C ILE A 145 -7.71 -8.91 5.51
N GLY A 146 -6.89 -8.27 6.34
CA GLY A 146 -7.02 -6.88 6.71
C GLY A 146 -6.24 -5.97 5.76
N THR A 147 -6.77 -4.79 5.51
CA THR A 147 -6.11 -3.79 4.66
C THR A 147 -6.09 -2.45 5.37
N LEU A 148 -4.91 -1.92 5.58
CA LEU A 148 -4.62 -0.58 6.08
C LEU A 148 -3.63 0.08 5.11
N ILE A 149 -3.49 1.43 5.15
CA ILE A 149 -2.62 2.12 4.19
C ILE A 149 -1.65 3.03 4.93
N CYS A 150 -0.35 2.79 4.74
CA CYS A 150 0.77 3.68 5.10
C CYS A 150 0.62 4.33 6.49
N TRP A 151 0.16 5.58 6.58
CA TRP A 151 0.07 6.36 7.82
C TRP A 151 -0.82 5.71 8.89
N ASP A 152 -1.79 4.85 8.51
CA ASP A 152 -2.57 4.03 9.44
C ASP A 152 -1.67 3.17 10.35
N GLN A 153 -0.44 2.88 9.93
CA GLN A 153 0.53 2.08 10.68
C GLN A 153 0.95 2.72 12.02
N TRP A 154 0.81 4.04 12.15
CA TRP A 154 1.17 4.74 13.39
C TRP A 154 0.04 4.74 14.43
N PHE A 155 -1.12 4.20 14.09
CA PHE A 155 -2.32 4.14 14.91
C PHE A 155 -2.60 2.69 15.34
N PRO A 156 -2.22 2.29 16.58
CA PRO A 156 -2.43 0.92 17.08
C PRO A 156 -3.89 0.47 17.02
N GLU A 157 -4.83 1.41 17.16
CA GLU A 157 -6.27 1.18 17.06
C GLU A 157 -6.67 0.58 15.72
N ALA A 158 -6.06 1.05 14.63
CA ALA A 158 -6.34 0.56 13.27
C ALA A 158 -6.00 -0.93 13.14
N ALA A 159 -4.81 -1.33 13.58
CA ALA A 159 -4.38 -2.74 13.58
C ALA A 159 -5.25 -3.60 14.51
N ARG A 160 -5.53 -3.10 15.73
CA ARG A 160 -6.33 -3.81 16.73
C ARG A 160 -7.74 -4.07 16.22
N LEU A 161 -8.44 -3.05 15.75
CA LEU A 161 -9.81 -3.18 15.24
C LEU A 161 -9.89 -4.09 14.02
N THR A 162 -8.93 -3.98 13.09
CA THR A 162 -8.85 -4.85 11.92
C THR A 162 -8.64 -6.31 12.31
N SER A 163 -7.84 -6.58 13.34
CA SER A 163 -7.60 -7.93 13.86
C SER A 163 -8.83 -8.49 14.57
N ILE A 164 -9.52 -7.70 15.40
CA ILE A 164 -10.77 -8.09 16.07
C ILE A 164 -11.86 -8.45 15.04
N LEU A 165 -11.87 -7.78 13.89
CA LEU A 165 -12.77 -8.09 12.77
C LEU A 165 -12.36 -9.37 12.01
N GLY A 166 -11.38 -10.11 12.51
CA GLY A 166 -11.00 -11.45 12.04
C GLY A 166 -9.86 -11.48 11.01
N ALA A 167 -9.10 -10.42 10.84
CA ALA A 167 -7.92 -10.47 9.98
C ALA A 167 -6.86 -11.42 10.55
N GLU A 168 -6.35 -12.33 9.74
CA GLU A 168 -5.22 -13.20 10.05
C GLU A 168 -3.90 -12.59 9.54
N ILE A 169 -3.99 -11.76 8.50
CA ILE A 169 -2.89 -10.96 7.96
C ILE A 169 -3.38 -9.56 7.66
N ILE A 170 -2.56 -8.56 8.00
CA ILE A 170 -2.82 -7.16 7.64
C ILE A 170 -1.75 -6.69 6.66
N PHE A 171 -2.19 -6.19 5.51
CA PHE A 171 -1.33 -5.55 4.52
C PHE A 171 -1.34 -4.04 4.68
N TYR A 172 -0.14 -3.45 4.58
CA TYR A 172 0.09 -2.00 4.56
C TYR A 172 0.76 -1.60 3.25
N PRO A 173 0.04 -1.36 2.14
CA PRO A 173 0.58 -0.57 1.03
C PRO A 173 1.11 0.75 1.55
N THR A 174 2.37 1.08 1.25
CA THR A 174 3.10 2.15 1.91
C THR A 174 3.91 2.98 0.90
N ALA A 175 4.03 4.28 1.21
CA ALA A 175 4.94 5.23 0.56
C ALA A 175 5.63 6.05 1.65
N ILE A 176 6.69 5.49 2.24
CA ILE A 176 7.44 6.13 3.31
C ILE A 176 8.94 6.15 2.98
N GLY A 177 9.60 7.25 3.30
CA GLY A 177 11.00 7.46 3.00
C GLY A 177 11.58 8.61 3.81
N TRP A 178 12.83 8.96 3.49
CA TRP A 178 13.54 10.05 4.13
C TRP A 178 13.39 11.35 3.37
N HIS A 179 13.14 12.41 4.10
CA HIS A 179 13.48 13.74 3.61
C HIS A 179 15.01 13.84 3.52
N PRO A 180 15.61 14.23 2.39
CA PRO A 180 17.07 14.22 2.22
C PRO A 180 17.84 14.98 3.29
N LYS A 181 17.27 16.09 3.81
CA LYS A 181 17.89 16.89 4.87
C LYS A 181 17.92 16.19 6.22
N GLU A 182 17.02 15.26 6.47
CA GLU A 182 16.86 14.56 7.75
C GLU A 182 17.56 13.20 7.79
N LYS A 183 17.79 12.62 6.61
CA LYS A 183 18.33 11.26 6.48
C LYS A 183 19.61 11.04 7.28
N LYS A 184 20.55 12.00 7.26
CA LYS A 184 21.83 11.89 7.97
C LYS A 184 21.67 11.89 9.47
N ALA A 185 20.77 12.72 10.01
CA ALA A 185 20.57 12.87 11.46
C ALA A 185 19.62 11.82 12.03
N TYR A 186 18.52 11.53 11.33
CA TYR A 186 17.41 10.76 11.89
C TYR A 186 17.07 9.48 11.09
N GLY A 187 17.66 9.28 9.92
CA GLY A 187 17.24 8.23 9.00
C GLY A 187 17.28 6.82 9.58
N LYS A 188 18.27 6.53 10.42
CA LYS A 188 18.36 5.22 11.10
C LYS A 188 17.21 5.03 12.08
N SER A 189 16.98 6.00 12.97
CA SER A 189 15.91 5.92 13.97
C SER A 189 14.53 5.92 13.35
N GLN A 190 14.29 6.70 12.29
CA GLN A 190 13.02 6.69 11.53
C GLN A 190 12.72 5.30 10.96
N LEU A 191 13.69 4.66 10.32
CA LEU A 191 13.53 3.31 9.78
C LEU A 191 13.33 2.26 10.88
N GLU A 192 14.08 2.35 11.97
CA GLU A 192 13.94 1.44 13.11
C GLU A 192 12.58 1.59 13.80
N SER A 193 12.08 2.81 13.96
CA SER A 193 10.73 3.07 14.48
C SER A 193 9.66 2.45 13.60
N TRP A 194 9.79 2.60 12.28
CA TRP A 194 8.86 2.01 11.33
C TRP A 194 8.85 0.47 11.39
N ILE A 195 10.01 -0.15 11.46
CA ILE A 195 10.12 -1.61 11.61
C ILE A 195 9.53 -2.06 12.95
N SER A 196 9.80 -1.31 14.03
CA SER A 196 9.35 -1.63 15.39
C SER A 196 7.83 -1.57 15.48
N ILE A 197 7.18 -0.54 14.93
CA ILE A 197 5.71 -0.43 15.00
C ILE A 197 5.03 -1.56 14.21
N GLN A 198 5.55 -1.94 13.04
CA GLN A 198 5.02 -3.07 12.26
C GLN A 198 5.14 -4.39 13.04
N ARG A 199 6.29 -4.64 13.66
CA ARG A 199 6.52 -5.81 14.53
C ARG A 199 5.56 -5.80 15.71
N SER A 200 5.38 -4.64 16.35
CA SER A 200 4.49 -4.48 17.50
C SER A 200 3.05 -4.84 17.16
N HIS A 201 2.56 -4.45 15.99
CA HIS A 201 1.21 -4.83 15.53
C HIS A 201 1.07 -6.34 15.36
N ALA A 202 2.09 -7.02 14.83
CA ALA A 202 2.08 -8.48 14.68
C ALA A 202 1.95 -9.16 16.05
N ILE A 203 2.83 -8.81 16.99
CA ILE A 203 2.89 -9.39 18.35
C ILE A 203 1.60 -9.07 19.13
N ALA A 204 1.23 -7.78 19.19
CA ALA A 204 0.12 -7.32 20.00
C ALA A 204 -1.24 -7.86 19.58
N ASN A 205 -1.38 -8.28 18.31
CA ASN A 205 -2.64 -8.77 17.75
C ASN A 205 -2.61 -10.25 17.36
N GLY A 206 -1.45 -10.92 17.43
CA GLY A 206 -1.31 -12.31 17.04
C GLY A 206 -1.59 -12.56 15.56
N VAL A 207 -1.26 -11.62 14.68
CA VAL A 207 -1.52 -11.66 13.22
C VAL A 207 -0.25 -11.49 12.41
N TYR A 208 -0.26 -11.93 11.16
CA TYR A 208 0.80 -11.59 10.22
C TYR A 208 0.70 -10.11 9.80
N ILE A 209 1.85 -9.44 9.64
CA ILE A 209 1.93 -8.08 9.09
C ILE A 209 2.78 -8.08 7.84
N ALA A 210 2.28 -7.48 6.77
CA ALA A 210 2.97 -7.34 5.49
C ALA A 210 3.00 -5.86 5.06
N ALA A 211 4.09 -5.17 5.33
CA ALA A 211 4.29 -3.77 4.93
C ALA A 211 5.00 -3.72 3.56
N VAL A 212 4.38 -3.02 2.61
CA VAL A 212 4.75 -3.05 1.19
C VAL A 212 5.10 -1.65 0.74
N ASN A 213 6.38 -1.30 0.79
CA ASN A 213 6.86 0.05 0.49
C ASN A 213 7.34 0.18 -0.96
N ARG A 214 7.31 1.41 -1.48
CA ARG A 214 8.07 1.78 -2.68
C ARG A 214 9.54 1.99 -2.34
N VAL A 215 10.41 2.09 -3.35
CA VAL A 215 11.86 2.27 -3.17
C VAL A 215 12.44 3.24 -4.18
N GLY A 216 13.45 3.98 -3.75
CA GLY A 216 14.28 4.83 -4.61
C GLY A 216 13.94 6.31 -4.52
N LEU A 217 14.76 7.11 -5.20
CA LEU A 217 14.64 8.56 -5.21
C LEU A 217 13.57 9.00 -6.20
N GLU A 218 12.62 9.80 -5.71
CA GLU A 218 11.60 10.43 -6.54
C GLU A 218 11.70 11.95 -6.43
N LYS A 219 11.66 12.62 -7.59
CA LYS A 219 11.77 14.08 -7.69
C LYS A 219 10.55 14.66 -8.38
N ILE A 220 9.98 15.71 -7.79
CA ILE A 220 8.90 16.53 -8.37
C ILE A 220 9.30 18.01 -8.26
N GLY A 221 9.65 18.63 -9.39
CA GLY A 221 10.24 19.95 -9.40
C GLY A 221 11.54 19.98 -8.59
N SER A 222 11.61 20.84 -7.58
CA SER A 222 12.75 20.94 -6.64
C SER A 222 12.62 20.02 -5.42
N LYS A 223 11.46 19.36 -5.24
CA LYS A 223 11.20 18.49 -4.09
C LYS A 223 11.72 17.08 -4.35
N THR A 224 12.24 16.44 -3.33
CA THR A 224 12.85 15.12 -3.43
C THR A 224 12.55 14.30 -2.17
N LEU A 225 12.10 13.06 -2.36
CA LEU A 225 11.98 12.05 -1.30
C LEU A 225 12.76 10.81 -1.71
N GLU A 226 13.44 10.19 -0.75
CA GLU A 226 14.08 8.89 -0.95
C GLU A 226 13.28 7.82 -0.19
N PHE A 227 12.47 7.07 -0.91
CA PHE A 227 11.72 5.95 -0.35
C PHE A 227 12.67 4.82 0.00
N TRP A 228 12.64 4.38 1.24
CA TRP A 228 13.67 3.49 1.80
C TRP A 228 13.48 2.02 1.49
N GLY A 229 12.43 1.62 0.77
CA GLY A 229 12.15 0.21 0.53
C GLY A 229 11.88 -0.52 1.84
N ASN A 230 12.71 -1.50 2.16
CA ASN A 230 12.61 -2.30 3.38
C ASN A 230 11.25 -2.96 3.60
N SER A 231 10.52 -3.25 2.50
CA SER A 231 9.25 -3.99 2.60
C SER A 231 9.46 -5.27 3.40
N ILE A 232 8.54 -5.57 4.33
CA ILE A 232 8.81 -6.57 5.37
C ILE A 232 7.56 -7.37 5.72
N ILE A 233 7.75 -8.63 6.08
CA ILE A 233 6.70 -9.52 6.56
C ILE A 233 7.10 -10.03 7.95
N PHE A 234 6.19 -9.85 8.91
CA PHE A 234 6.31 -10.41 10.26
C PHE A 234 5.31 -11.54 10.47
N ASP A 235 5.73 -12.57 11.24
CA ASP A 235 4.81 -13.55 11.80
C ASP A 235 4.13 -13.02 13.09
N PRO A 236 3.14 -13.73 13.64
CA PRO A 236 2.46 -13.33 14.88
C PRO A 236 3.36 -13.19 16.10
N SER A 237 4.54 -13.81 16.11
CA SER A 237 5.54 -13.68 17.17
C SER A 237 6.51 -12.51 16.94
N GLY A 238 6.36 -11.78 15.83
CA GLY A 238 7.24 -10.66 15.47
C GLY A 238 8.56 -11.08 14.80
N ASN A 239 8.69 -12.33 14.39
CA ASN A 239 9.85 -12.76 13.61
C ASN A 239 9.74 -12.28 12.17
N ILE A 240 10.88 -11.86 11.60
CA ILE A 240 10.95 -11.46 10.19
C ILE A 240 10.94 -12.71 9.31
N LEU A 241 9.89 -12.88 8.53
CA LEU A 241 9.78 -13.96 7.53
C LEU A 241 10.44 -13.58 6.20
N ALA A 242 10.37 -12.31 5.84
CA ALA A 242 11.02 -11.76 4.65
C ALA A 242 11.24 -10.27 4.79
N ARG A 243 12.33 -9.76 4.23
CA ARG A 243 12.63 -8.33 4.15
C ARG A 243 13.36 -8.02 2.85
N ALA A 244 12.87 -7.04 2.10
CA ALA A 244 13.57 -6.48 0.95
C ALA A 244 14.63 -5.47 1.40
N LYS A 245 15.64 -5.26 0.56
CA LYS A 245 16.68 -4.24 0.79
C LYS A 245 16.21 -2.87 0.31
#